data_1b926858668529d7e3f5a0b34c137e22
#
_entry.id   1b926858668529d7e3f5a0b34c137e22
#
_cell.length_a   1.000
_cell.length_b   1.000
_cell.length_c   1.000
_cell.angle_alpha   90.00
_cell.angle_beta   90.00
_cell.angle_gamma   90.00
#
_symmetry.space_group_name_H-M   'P 1'
#
loop_
_entity.id
_entity.type
_entity.pdbx_description
1 polymer ?
#
loop_
_entity_poly.entity_id
_entity_poly.type
_entity_poly.pdbx_seq_one_letter_code
_entity_poly.pdbx_strand_id
1 'polypeptide(L)'
;MLQSPPVSCVRLASGRSKPKKFGKATFAVRLRFLHLAVLLLAPSALFAQEHFDLLLKGGHVIDPRNNIDAVMDLGILDHKIAAVEKMIDSSKADKVIDLNGLIVTPGFVDIHTHVYAGTGLRGAYDGDNSVYPDGFSFRSCVTTVADAGSSGWRNFADFKDRVIDRSKTRVLAFLNIVGAGMGGKIEQDTTQMDPTAAAEMARKFPTIIVGFKSAHFEGPEWTSVDRALEAGKLASLPVMVDFGNFRRERPYPDLVSKRLRPGDISTHMYIDFIPMLDANGHVNSYLFEAQKRGVIFDVGHGGGSFVFNQAVPAVQQGFLPNSISTDLHIGSMNAGMKDMTNVMSKFANLGMSLPDVIARSTWQPAKEIHHEDLGSLSVGSDADIAVLRVEHGQFGFVDSLGGRMDGSQKLVCELTLRDGKVVWDLNGVARGPWQNRTKYVVDPKWDGLLPPRR
;
A
#
# COMPACT_ATOMS: atom_id res chain seq x y z
N MET A 1 43.84 17.51 41.64
CA MET A 1 44.04 16.56 42.77
C MET A 1 42.93 15.55 42.65
N LEU A 2 43.18 14.36 42.42
CA LEU A 2 43.85 13.09 42.55
C LEU A 2 43.41 12.21 41.34
N GLN A 3 44.19 11.86 40.44
CA GLN A 3 45.10 10.73 40.27
C GLN A 3 44.41 9.39 40.07
N SER A 4 44.51 8.87 38.87
CA SER A 4 44.31 7.49 38.45
C SER A 4 45.42 6.56 38.92
N PRO A 5 45.24 5.24 38.94
CA PRO A 5 46.35 4.36 38.60
C PRO A 5 45.95 3.24 37.61
N PRO A 6 46.97 2.44 37.19
CA PRO A 6 47.10 2.09 35.78
C PRO A 6 46.87 0.58 35.47
N VAL A 7 46.87 0.34 34.17
CA VAL A 7 46.86 -0.91 33.41
C VAL A 7 47.94 -1.90 33.87
N SER A 8 47.63 -3.19 33.92
CA SER A 8 48.60 -4.28 33.97
C SER A 8 48.35 -5.30 32.87
N CYS A 9 49.32 -5.41 31.99
CA CYS A 9 49.44 -6.36 30.89
C CYS A 9 50.08 -7.65 31.43
N VAL A 10 49.50 -8.83 31.14
CA VAL A 10 50.23 -10.11 31.32
C VAL A 10 50.26 -10.88 29.99
N ARG A 11 51.50 -11.03 29.50
CA ARG A 11 51.86 -11.97 28.44
C ARG A 11 52.28 -13.29 29.09
N LEU A 12 51.89 -14.46 28.49
CA LEU A 12 52.60 -15.72 28.58
C LEU A 12 52.24 -16.51 27.32
N ALA A 13 53.10 -16.74 26.44
CA ALA A 13 54.26 -17.63 26.29
C ALA A 13 53.86 -18.99 25.70
N SER A 14 54.43 -19.21 24.53
CA SER A 14 54.39 -20.36 23.63
C SER A 14 54.99 -21.64 24.23
N GLY A 15 54.39 -22.78 23.92
CA GLY A 15 54.96 -24.10 24.16
C GLY A 15 54.73 -25.05 22.99
N ARG A 16 55.76 -25.24 22.14
CA ARG A 16 55.84 -26.30 21.12
C ARG A 16 56.25 -27.63 21.78
N SER A 17 55.60 -28.75 21.44
CA SER A 17 56.23 -30.07 21.59
C SER A 17 55.95 -30.92 20.35
N LYS A 18 57.02 -31.59 19.91
CA LYS A 18 57.17 -32.43 18.73
C LYS A 18 56.65 -33.87 18.91
N PRO A 19 56.45 -34.62 17.83
CA PRO A 19 55.75 -35.91 17.82
C PRO A 19 56.69 -37.10 18.14
N LYS A 20 56.13 -38.14 18.76
CA LYS A 20 56.77 -39.45 18.89
C LYS A 20 56.16 -40.46 17.90
N LYS A 21 57.03 -41.09 17.13
CA LYS A 21 56.79 -42.29 16.29
C LYS A 21 56.72 -43.56 17.15
N PHE A 22 55.76 -44.41 16.91
CA PHE A 22 55.80 -45.89 17.20
C PHE A 22 54.88 -46.57 16.21
N GLY A 23 55.34 -47.47 15.53
CA GLY A 23 55.62 -48.90 15.47
C GLY A 23 54.48 -49.67 14.78
N LYS A 24 54.79 -50.23 13.57
CA LYS A 24 53.90 -51.13 12.82
C LYS A 24 53.70 -52.43 13.55
N ALA A 25 52.48 -52.91 13.78
CA ALA A 25 52.16 -54.30 14.02
C ALA A 25 51.04 -54.74 13.07
N THR A 26 51.35 -55.63 12.20
CA THR A 26 50.46 -56.29 11.24
C THR A 26 49.70 -57.41 11.93
N PHE A 27 48.39 -57.27 12.05
CA PHE A 27 47.52 -58.43 12.41
C PHE A 27 46.49 -58.64 11.27
N ALA A 28 46.59 -59.75 10.59
CA ALA A 28 45.67 -60.21 9.59
C ALA A 28 44.47 -60.87 10.26
N VAL A 29 43.31 -60.24 10.19
CA VAL A 29 42.04 -60.84 10.60
C VAL A 29 41.16 -61.02 9.36
N ARG A 30 40.89 -62.34 9.08
CA ARG A 30 39.92 -62.73 8.03
C ARG A 30 38.50 -62.24 8.36
N LEU A 31 38.02 -61.34 7.57
CA LEU A 31 36.67 -60.86 7.67
C LEU A 31 35.74 -61.70 6.78
N ARG A 32 34.83 -62.46 7.40
CA ARG A 32 33.72 -63.14 6.71
C ARG A 32 32.69 -62.04 6.31
N PHE A 33 32.47 -61.96 5.00
CA PHE A 33 31.37 -61.02 4.49
C PHE A 33 30.00 -61.60 4.86
N LEU A 34 29.36 -61.00 5.80
CA LEU A 34 27.94 -61.15 6.04
C LEU A 34 27.23 -60.03 5.24
N HIS A 35 26.52 -60.34 4.15
CA HIS A 35 25.73 -59.42 3.38
C HIS A 35 24.46 -59.06 4.18
N LEU A 36 24.51 -57.98 4.90
CA LEU A 36 23.30 -57.38 5.50
C LEU A 36 22.69 -56.43 4.46
N ALA A 37 21.60 -56.87 3.81
CA ALA A 37 20.80 -56.02 2.94
C ALA A 37 20.08 -55.01 3.82
N VAL A 38 20.63 -53.81 3.96
CA VAL A 38 19.93 -52.67 4.54
C VAL A 38 18.94 -52.18 3.49
N LEU A 39 17.68 -52.55 3.65
CA LEU A 39 16.55 -51.92 2.94
C LEU A 39 16.50 -50.46 3.39
N LEU A 40 16.99 -49.55 2.56
CA LEU A 40 16.77 -48.12 2.69
C LEU A 40 15.28 -47.87 2.45
N LEU A 41 14.48 -47.88 3.52
CA LEU A 41 13.18 -47.24 3.57
C LEU A 41 13.46 -45.74 3.47
N ALA A 42 13.47 -45.19 2.25
CA ALA A 42 13.33 -43.76 2.06
C ALA A 42 12.00 -43.35 2.70
N PRO A 43 11.98 -42.39 3.62
CA PRO A 43 10.69 -41.82 4.05
C PRO A 43 10.03 -41.25 2.81
N SER A 44 8.98 -41.89 2.34
CA SER A 44 8.03 -41.23 1.43
C SER A 44 7.53 -40.03 2.22
N ALA A 45 8.09 -38.86 1.94
CA ALA A 45 7.46 -37.63 2.35
C ALA A 45 6.05 -37.68 1.72
N LEU A 46 5.05 -38.08 2.51
CA LEU A 46 3.68 -37.74 2.20
C LEU A 46 3.69 -36.22 2.12
N PHE A 47 3.74 -35.69 0.89
CA PHE A 47 3.27 -34.34 0.66
C PHE A 47 1.82 -34.36 1.13
N ALA A 48 1.56 -33.81 2.31
CA ALA A 48 0.21 -33.50 2.74
C ALA A 48 -0.37 -32.71 1.58
N GLN A 49 -1.41 -33.22 0.97
CA GLN A 49 -2.08 -32.56 -0.14
C GLN A 49 -2.60 -31.25 0.47
N GLU A 50 -2.00 -30.11 0.08
CA GLU A 50 -2.40 -28.81 0.61
C GLU A 50 -3.91 -28.65 0.41
N HIS A 51 -4.61 -28.44 1.51
CA HIS A 51 -6.04 -28.18 1.53
C HIS A 51 -6.24 -26.70 1.87
N PHE A 52 -6.97 -25.97 1.03
CA PHE A 52 -7.13 -24.53 1.12
C PHE A 52 -8.41 -24.18 1.91
N ASP A 53 -8.36 -23.13 2.70
CA ASP A 53 -9.55 -22.54 3.32
C ASP A 53 -10.48 -21.95 2.26
N LEU A 54 -9.89 -21.38 1.21
CA LEU A 54 -10.61 -20.73 0.14
C LEU A 54 -9.87 -20.89 -1.20
N LEU A 55 -10.61 -21.23 -2.23
CA LEU A 55 -10.17 -21.25 -3.62
C LEU A 55 -10.91 -20.20 -4.43
N LEU A 56 -10.18 -19.26 -5.03
CA LEU A 56 -10.68 -18.34 -6.04
C LEU A 56 -10.40 -18.96 -7.40
N LYS A 57 -11.45 -19.23 -8.17
CA LYS A 57 -11.35 -20.09 -9.36
C LYS A 57 -11.66 -19.35 -10.64
N GLY A 58 -10.78 -19.51 -11.66
CA GLY A 58 -11.04 -19.12 -13.04
C GLY A 58 -11.00 -17.61 -13.31
N GLY A 59 -10.49 -16.81 -12.38
CA GLY A 59 -10.35 -15.37 -12.58
C GLY A 59 -9.19 -15.02 -13.51
N HIS A 60 -9.32 -13.91 -14.26
CA HIS A 60 -8.20 -13.35 -15.03
C HIS A 60 -7.28 -12.58 -14.08
N VAL A 61 -6.18 -13.21 -13.69
CA VAL A 61 -5.20 -12.66 -12.75
C VAL A 61 -4.29 -11.66 -13.46
N ILE A 62 -4.23 -10.44 -12.91
CA ILE A 62 -3.24 -9.42 -13.29
C ILE A 62 -2.41 -9.09 -12.05
N ASP A 63 -1.18 -9.59 -12.02
CA ASP A 63 -0.21 -9.33 -10.96
C ASP A 63 1.10 -8.81 -11.56
N PRO A 64 1.29 -7.49 -11.60
CA PRO A 64 2.44 -6.87 -12.26
C PRO A 64 3.79 -7.23 -11.64
N ARG A 65 3.85 -7.49 -10.33
CA ARG A 65 5.09 -7.91 -9.66
C ARG A 65 5.58 -9.26 -10.19
N ASN A 66 4.66 -10.20 -10.39
CA ASN A 66 4.97 -11.56 -10.80
C ASN A 66 4.86 -11.76 -12.32
N ASN A 67 4.62 -10.70 -13.09
CA ASN A 67 4.40 -10.73 -14.53
C ASN A 67 3.30 -11.71 -14.95
N ILE A 68 2.23 -11.78 -14.18
CA ILE A 68 1.06 -12.61 -14.47
C ILE A 68 -0.01 -11.74 -15.14
N ASP A 69 -0.50 -12.18 -16.29
CA ASP A 69 -1.65 -11.64 -17.02
C ASP A 69 -2.33 -12.82 -17.72
N ALA A 70 -3.09 -13.63 -16.96
CA ALA A 70 -3.65 -14.89 -17.42
C ALA A 70 -4.79 -15.38 -16.51
N VAL A 71 -5.62 -16.29 -17.04
CA VAL A 71 -6.61 -17.01 -16.22
C VAL A 71 -5.88 -17.99 -15.29
N MET A 72 -6.09 -17.83 -13.98
CA MET A 72 -5.45 -18.60 -12.92
C MET A 72 -6.44 -18.88 -11.78
N ASP A 73 -6.10 -19.87 -10.98
CA ASP A 73 -6.74 -20.17 -9.70
C ASP A 73 -5.81 -19.74 -8.55
N LEU A 74 -6.38 -19.23 -7.45
CA LEU A 74 -5.65 -18.86 -6.23
C LEU A 74 -6.15 -19.66 -5.05
N GLY A 75 -5.24 -20.43 -4.42
CA GLY A 75 -5.47 -21.12 -3.15
C GLY A 75 -5.05 -20.24 -1.97
N ILE A 76 -5.93 -20.10 -0.99
CA ILE A 76 -5.71 -19.32 0.25
C ILE A 76 -5.72 -20.29 1.42
N LEU A 77 -4.70 -20.23 2.26
CA LEU A 77 -4.56 -21.02 3.47
C LEU A 77 -3.99 -20.14 4.59
N ASP A 78 -4.55 -20.21 5.79
CA ASP A 78 -4.10 -19.44 6.95
C ASP A 78 -3.87 -17.96 6.65
N HIS A 79 -4.84 -17.32 5.96
CA HIS A 79 -4.81 -15.91 5.56
C HIS A 79 -3.76 -15.53 4.50
N LYS A 80 -3.00 -16.49 3.99
CA LYS A 80 -1.92 -16.27 3.00
C LYS A 80 -2.31 -16.81 1.63
N ILE A 81 -1.71 -16.23 0.60
CA ILE A 81 -1.67 -16.84 -0.74
C ILE A 81 -0.81 -18.10 -0.63
N ALA A 82 -1.42 -19.27 -0.77
CA ALA A 82 -0.71 -20.56 -0.70
C ALA A 82 -0.36 -21.11 -2.10
N ALA A 83 -1.21 -20.81 -3.10
CA ALA A 83 -0.95 -21.25 -4.49
C ALA A 83 -1.50 -20.24 -5.49
N VAL A 84 -0.81 -20.09 -6.63
CA VAL A 84 -1.28 -19.38 -7.83
C VAL A 84 -0.96 -20.28 -9.02
N GLU A 85 -1.98 -20.96 -9.56
CA GLU A 85 -1.81 -22.02 -10.55
C GLU A 85 -2.83 -21.89 -11.68
N LYS A 86 -2.56 -22.49 -12.84
CA LYS A 86 -3.50 -22.51 -13.95
C LYS A 86 -4.80 -23.26 -13.62
N MET A 87 -4.72 -24.26 -12.76
CA MET A 87 -5.85 -25.08 -12.35
C MET A 87 -5.57 -25.73 -11.00
N ILE A 88 -6.48 -25.53 -10.07
CA ILE A 88 -6.51 -26.18 -8.77
C ILE A 88 -7.81 -27.01 -8.68
N ASP A 89 -7.71 -28.25 -8.22
CA ASP A 89 -8.88 -29.10 -8.02
C ASP A 89 -9.76 -28.50 -6.89
N SER A 90 -11.05 -28.29 -7.20
CA SER A 90 -12.01 -27.71 -6.25
C SER A 90 -12.22 -28.58 -5.00
N SER A 91 -11.92 -29.88 -5.06
CA SER A 91 -11.97 -30.79 -3.90
C SER A 91 -10.90 -30.51 -2.84
N LYS A 92 -9.90 -29.69 -3.18
CA LYS A 92 -8.82 -29.28 -2.29
C LYS A 92 -9.15 -28.03 -1.46
N ALA A 93 -10.39 -27.55 -1.47
CA ALA A 93 -10.76 -26.35 -0.73
C ALA A 93 -12.08 -26.51 0.01
N ASP A 94 -12.14 -25.93 1.21
CA ASP A 94 -13.37 -25.88 2.01
C ASP A 94 -14.44 -25.01 1.35
N LYS A 95 -14.00 -23.96 0.67
CA LYS A 95 -14.87 -23.03 -0.04
C LYS A 95 -14.28 -22.66 -1.39
N VAL A 96 -15.15 -22.65 -2.42
CA VAL A 96 -14.78 -22.21 -3.78
C VAL A 96 -15.61 -20.98 -4.14
N ILE A 97 -14.96 -19.97 -4.70
CA ILE A 97 -15.61 -18.80 -5.31
C ILE A 97 -15.27 -18.81 -6.79
N ASP A 98 -16.29 -18.92 -7.63
CA ASP A 98 -16.14 -18.83 -9.09
C ASP A 98 -15.99 -17.35 -9.51
N LEU A 99 -14.88 -17.04 -10.16
CA LEU A 99 -14.52 -15.70 -10.62
C LEU A 99 -14.39 -15.64 -12.15
N ASN A 100 -14.95 -16.60 -12.89
CA ASN A 100 -14.94 -16.56 -14.34
C ASN A 100 -15.52 -15.24 -14.88
N GLY A 101 -14.77 -14.63 -15.79
CA GLY A 101 -15.13 -13.32 -16.39
C GLY A 101 -14.82 -12.10 -15.53
N LEU A 102 -14.23 -12.30 -14.36
CA LEU A 102 -13.76 -11.22 -13.47
C LEU A 102 -12.23 -11.12 -13.49
N ILE A 103 -11.73 -9.95 -13.16
CA ILE A 103 -10.30 -9.68 -13.04
C ILE A 103 -9.90 -9.78 -11.57
N VAL A 104 -8.83 -10.51 -11.31
CA VAL A 104 -8.27 -10.70 -9.96
C VAL A 104 -6.91 -10.01 -9.89
N THR A 105 -6.72 -9.13 -8.91
CA THR A 105 -5.49 -8.38 -8.71
C THR A 105 -5.07 -8.41 -7.25
N PRO A 106 -3.83 -8.02 -6.90
CA PRO A 106 -3.53 -7.63 -5.53
C PRO A 106 -4.51 -6.56 -5.05
N GLY A 107 -4.81 -6.54 -3.75
CA GLY A 107 -5.56 -5.46 -3.13
C GLY A 107 -4.89 -4.11 -3.37
N PHE A 108 -5.67 -3.07 -3.64
CA PHE A 108 -5.12 -1.76 -3.95
C PHE A 108 -4.47 -1.12 -2.74
N VAL A 109 -3.39 -0.39 -3.02
CA VAL A 109 -2.60 0.39 -2.06
C VAL A 109 -2.77 1.86 -2.40
N ASP A 110 -3.54 2.58 -1.60
CA ASP A 110 -3.79 4.01 -1.77
C ASP A 110 -2.88 4.79 -0.82
N ILE A 111 -1.84 5.38 -1.37
CA ILE A 111 -0.80 6.06 -0.55
C ILE A 111 -1.13 7.50 -0.19
N HIS A 112 -2.28 8.01 -0.61
CA HIS A 112 -2.70 9.37 -0.26
C HIS A 112 -4.16 9.38 0.19
N THR A 113 -4.34 9.35 1.51
CA THR A 113 -5.67 9.37 2.16
C THR A 113 -5.64 10.19 3.43
N HIS A 114 -6.82 10.56 3.94
CA HIS A 114 -7.00 11.22 5.23
C HIS A 114 -8.02 10.43 6.04
N VAL A 115 -7.50 9.59 6.96
CA VAL A 115 -8.31 8.61 7.70
C VAL A 115 -8.24 8.76 9.22
N TYR A 116 -7.59 9.80 9.71
CA TYR A 116 -7.60 10.16 11.13
C TYR A 116 -8.88 10.91 11.48
N ALA A 117 -9.99 10.19 11.56
CA ALA A 117 -11.32 10.73 11.88
C ALA A 117 -11.64 10.65 13.37
N GLY A 118 -12.65 11.38 13.79
CA GLY A 118 -13.23 11.27 15.13
C GLY A 118 -12.49 12.03 16.23
N THR A 119 -11.63 12.98 15.90
CA THR A 119 -10.92 13.81 16.88
C THR A 119 -11.79 14.95 17.44
N GLY A 120 -12.88 15.30 16.75
CA GLY A 120 -13.73 16.45 17.06
C GLY A 120 -13.14 17.80 16.67
N LEU A 121 -12.01 17.83 15.94
CA LEU A 121 -11.42 19.05 15.42
C LEU A 121 -12.20 19.51 14.20
N ARG A 122 -12.91 20.63 14.35
CA ARG A 122 -13.75 21.18 13.32
C ARG A 122 -12.92 21.75 12.17
N GLY A 123 -13.22 21.33 10.93
CA GLY A 123 -12.55 21.81 9.72
C GLY A 123 -11.12 21.28 9.50
N ALA A 124 -10.57 20.47 10.41
CA ALA A 124 -9.23 19.88 10.26
C ALA A 124 -9.28 18.54 9.51
N TYR A 125 -8.16 18.15 8.88
CA TYR A 125 -8.04 16.83 8.23
C TYR A 125 -7.99 15.70 9.25
N ASP A 126 -7.49 15.93 10.45
CA ASP A 126 -7.55 15.01 11.57
C ASP A 126 -8.89 15.07 12.33
N GLY A 127 -9.95 15.51 11.68
CA GLY A 127 -11.30 15.68 12.22
C GLY A 127 -12.38 15.64 11.15
N ASP A 128 -13.05 16.76 10.91
CA ASP A 128 -14.23 16.85 10.05
C ASP A 128 -13.98 16.49 8.57
N ASN A 129 -12.75 16.63 8.07
CA ASN A 129 -12.42 16.34 6.67
C ASN A 129 -12.00 14.87 6.45
N SER A 130 -11.57 14.17 7.48
CA SER A 130 -11.15 12.76 7.38
C SER A 130 -12.35 11.81 7.43
N VAL A 131 -12.12 10.57 6.97
CA VAL A 131 -13.11 9.50 6.99
C VAL A 131 -12.57 8.28 7.73
N TYR A 132 -13.44 7.47 8.34
CA TYR A 132 -13.04 6.17 8.87
C TYR A 132 -12.85 5.17 7.72
N PRO A 133 -11.68 4.50 7.59
CA PRO A 133 -11.31 3.84 6.34
C PRO A 133 -12.22 2.67 5.95
N ASP A 134 -12.64 1.81 6.88
CA ASP A 134 -13.37 0.57 6.57
C ASP A 134 -14.68 0.78 5.81
N GLY A 135 -15.31 1.93 5.96
CA GLY A 135 -16.54 2.28 5.26
C GLY A 135 -16.35 2.66 3.78
N PHE A 136 -15.12 2.95 3.37
CA PHE A 136 -14.82 3.50 2.04
C PHE A 136 -13.79 2.71 1.26
N SER A 137 -12.78 2.16 1.94
CA SER A 137 -11.67 1.46 1.29
C SER A 137 -12.13 0.17 0.62
N PHE A 138 -12.82 -0.70 1.34
CA PHE A 138 -13.16 -2.03 0.83
C PHE A 138 -14.11 -2.01 -0.35
N ARG A 139 -15.03 -1.06 -0.42
CA ARG A 139 -15.98 -0.92 -1.53
C ARG A 139 -15.34 -0.46 -2.84
N SER A 140 -14.10 0.00 -2.78
CA SER A 140 -13.27 0.39 -3.92
C SER A 140 -12.05 -0.52 -4.10
N CYS A 141 -12.08 -1.72 -3.50
CA CYS A 141 -11.02 -2.73 -3.59
C CYS A 141 -9.68 -2.32 -2.95
N VAL A 142 -9.66 -1.27 -2.13
CA VAL A 142 -8.46 -0.82 -1.39
C VAL A 142 -8.34 -1.63 -0.12
N THR A 143 -7.21 -2.32 0.08
CA THR A 143 -6.91 -3.12 1.28
C THR A 143 -5.91 -2.42 2.20
N THR A 144 -5.11 -1.50 1.65
CA THR A 144 -4.12 -0.72 2.37
C THR A 144 -4.23 0.75 2.02
N VAL A 145 -4.22 1.60 3.03
CA VAL A 145 -4.16 3.05 2.88
C VAL A 145 -2.96 3.61 3.63
N ALA A 146 -2.34 4.69 3.10
CA ALA A 146 -1.43 5.50 3.88
C ALA A 146 -2.05 6.88 4.10
N ASP A 147 -2.25 7.23 5.37
CA ASP A 147 -2.69 8.56 5.75
C ASP A 147 -1.61 9.60 5.41
N ALA A 148 -1.96 10.62 4.67
CA ALA A 148 -1.02 11.59 4.12
C ALA A 148 -0.82 12.81 5.04
N GLY A 149 -0.58 12.55 6.32
CA GLY A 149 -0.19 13.58 7.27
C GLY A 149 -1.33 14.22 8.03
N SER A 150 -2.49 13.57 8.16
CA SER A 150 -3.53 14.04 9.08
C SER A 150 -3.01 14.12 10.50
N SER A 151 -2.08 13.24 10.90
CA SER A 151 -1.38 13.31 12.19
C SER A 151 0.07 13.77 12.05
N GLY A 152 0.57 14.44 13.08
CA GLY A 152 1.98 14.72 13.29
C GLY A 152 2.54 13.95 14.49
N TRP A 153 3.81 14.23 14.85
CA TRP A 153 4.50 13.52 15.92
C TRP A 153 3.88 13.71 17.32
N ARG A 154 3.07 14.75 17.54
CA ARG A 154 2.41 15.00 18.84
C ARG A 154 1.15 14.16 19.05
N ASN A 155 0.39 13.89 18.01
CA ASN A 155 -0.91 13.22 18.09
C ASN A 155 -0.95 11.84 17.41
N PHE A 156 0.20 11.34 16.92
CA PHE A 156 0.26 10.02 16.26
C PHE A 156 -0.23 8.88 17.14
N ALA A 157 0.08 8.92 18.45
CA ALA A 157 -0.38 7.88 19.39
C ALA A 157 -1.91 7.82 19.49
N ASP A 158 -2.59 8.96 19.43
CA ASP A 158 -4.05 9.05 19.42
C ASP A 158 -4.61 8.51 18.07
N PHE A 159 -3.99 8.85 16.97
CA PHE A 159 -4.34 8.29 15.64
C PHE A 159 -4.20 6.76 15.63
N LYS A 160 -3.09 6.26 16.18
CA LYS A 160 -2.87 4.82 16.28
C LYS A 160 -3.96 4.13 17.09
N ASP A 161 -4.26 4.59 18.29
CA ASP A 161 -5.29 3.98 19.16
C ASP A 161 -6.70 4.07 18.57
N ARG A 162 -7.07 5.21 17.99
CA ARG A 162 -8.45 5.45 17.54
C ARG A 162 -8.79 4.85 16.19
N VAL A 163 -7.81 4.78 15.29
CA VAL A 163 -8.06 4.37 13.91
C VAL A 163 -7.22 3.17 13.50
N ILE A 164 -5.88 3.26 13.62
CA ILE A 164 -5.00 2.23 13.06
C ILE A 164 -5.27 0.88 13.70
N ASP A 165 -5.29 0.81 15.04
CA ASP A 165 -5.47 -0.45 15.79
C ASP A 165 -6.91 -0.99 15.73
N ARG A 166 -7.86 -0.22 15.22
CA ARG A 166 -9.29 -0.60 15.16
C ARG A 166 -9.77 -0.92 13.76
N SER A 167 -9.04 -0.49 12.74
CA SER A 167 -9.43 -0.68 11.35
C SER A 167 -9.13 -2.09 10.88
N LYS A 168 -9.98 -2.64 10.03
CA LYS A 168 -9.70 -3.85 9.26
C LYS A 168 -8.87 -3.52 8.02
N THR A 169 -9.05 -2.34 7.44
CA THR A 169 -8.16 -1.77 6.45
C THR A 169 -6.76 -1.65 7.05
N ARG A 170 -5.72 -2.07 6.33
CA ARG A 170 -4.35 -1.78 6.76
C ARG A 170 -4.11 -0.28 6.64
N VAL A 171 -3.83 0.37 7.75
CA VAL A 171 -3.57 1.82 7.79
C VAL A 171 -2.10 2.06 8.11
N LEU A 172 -1.42 2.69 7.17
CA LEU A 172 -0.06 3.20 7.29
C LEU A 172 -0.11 4.74 7.35
N ALA A 173 1.01 5.42 7.58
CA ALA A 173 1.01 6.86 7.71
C ALA A 173 2.29 7.52 7.18
N PHE A 174 2.15 8.57 6.40
CA PHE A 174 3.13 9.64 6.30
C PHE A 174 2.92 10.60 7.48
N LEU A 175 3.93 10.75 8.32
CA LEU A 175 3.83 11.61 9.49
C LEU A 175 4.02 13.07 9.07
N ASN A 176 3.07 13.95 9.39
CA ASN A 176 3.23 15.37 9.09
C ASN A 176 4.42 15.94 9.85
N ILE A 177 5.22 16.78 9.17
CA ILE A 177 6.35 17.49 9.82
C ILE A 177 5.85 18.46 10.89
N VAL A 178 4.62 18.98 10.75
CA VAL A 178 3.94 19.77 11.76
C VAL A 178 3.46 18.86 12.90
N GLY A 179 3.83 19.15 14.12
CA GLY A 179 3.58 18.26 15.26
C GLY A 179 2.12 17.93 15.53
N ALA A 180 1.22 18.85 15.25
CA ALA A 180 -0.23 18.64 15.40
C ALA A 180 -0.90 18.00 14.16
N GLY A 181 -0.14 17.73 13.09
CA GLY A 181 -0.70 17.23 11.84
C GLY A 181 -1.32 18.32 10.97
N MET A 182 -2.16 17.90 10.03
CA MET A 182 -2.81 18.76 9.05
C MET A 182 -4.07 19.42 9.66
N GLY A 183 -4.04 20.72 9.84
CA GLY A 183 -5.12 21.44 10.56
C GLY A 183 -5.20 22.93 10.25
N GLY A 184 -4.95 23.34 9.01
CA GLY A 184 -5.10 24.75 8.58
C GLY A 184 -4.00 25.66 9.18
N LYS A 185 -4.38 26.65 9.99
CA LYS A 185 -3.43 27.66 10.49
C LYS A 185 -2.21 27.09 11.22
N ILE A 186 -2.32 25.94 11.87
CA ILE A 186 -1.20 25.31 12.57
C ILE A 186 -0.10 24.87 11.62
N GLU A 187 -0.42 24.61 10.36
CA GLU A 187 0.53 24.24 9.31
C GLU A 187 1.47 25.39 8.92
N GLN A 188 1.16 26.60 9.33
CA GLN A 188 1.98 27.78 9.10
C GLN A 188 2.97 28.07 10.24
N ASP A 189 2.83 27.36 11.38
CA ASP A 189 3.70 27.55 12.54
C ASP A 189 4.97 26.69 12.40
N THR A 190 6.04 27.30 11.93
CA THR A 190 7.33 26.61 11.76
C THR A 190 7.95 26.12 13.06
N THR A 191 7.52 26.59 14.22
CA THR A 191 7.96 26.06 15.53
C THR A 191 7.43 24.66 15.81
N GLN A 192 6.37 24.24 15.12
CA GLN A 192 5.80 22.89 15.19
C GLN A 192 6.54 21.87 14.31
N MET A 193 7.38 22.35 13.40
CA MET A 193 8.08 21.52 12.41
C MET A 193 9.43 21.05 12.99
N ASP A 194 9.42 19.94 13.74
CA ASP A 194 10.61 19.40 14.41
C ASP A 194 11.06 18.09 13.74
N PRO A 195 12.15 18.10 12.94
CA PRO A 195 12.64 16.92 12.24
C PRO A 195 13.09 15.80 13.17
N THR A 196 13.67 16.16 14.32
CA THR A 196 14.17 15.18 15.30
C THR A 196 13.01 14.44 15.95
N ALA A 197 12.02 15.17 16.46
CA ALA A 197 10.84 14.58 17.08
C ALA A 197 10.03 13.72 16.07
N ALA A 198 9.91 14.18 14.83
CA ALA A 198 9.26 13.41 13.76
C ALA A 198 10.02 12.11 13.47
N ALA A 199 11.35 12.16 13.31
CA ALA A 199 12.18 10.98 13.07
C ALA A 199 12.18 10.00 14.25
N GLU A 200 12.16 10.48 15.49
CA GLU A 200 12.03 9.64 16.69
C GLU A 200 10.68 8.91 16.71
N MET A 201 9.59 9.59 16.35
CA MET A 201 8.28 8.98 16.26
C MET A 201 8.26 7.88 15.17
N ALA A 202 8.86 8.13 14.01
CA ALA A 202 8.96 7.12 12.95
C ALA A 202 9.75 5.88 13.40
N ARG A 203 10.87 6.06 14.11
CA ARG A 203 11.64 4.93 14.67
C ARG A 203 10.88 4.14 15.74
N LYS A 204 9.95 4.79 16.45
CA LYS A 204 9.10 4.12 17.44
C LYS A 204 8.04 3.23 16.80
N PHE A 205 7.61 3.54 15.58
CA PHE A 205 6.58 2.80 14.84
C PHE A 205 7.03 2.48 13.41
N PRO A 206 8.12 1.71 13.23
CA PRO A 206 8.79 1.55 11.94
C PRO A 206 7.99 0.72 10.91
N THR A 207 6.97 -0.02 11.34
CA THR A 207 6.10 -0.81 10.46
C THR A 207 4.80 -0.08 10.09
N ILE A 208 4.61 1.15 10.61
CA ILE A 208 3.37 1.91 10.40
C ILE A 208 3.69 3.26 9.73
N ILE A 209 4.74 3.95 10.20
CA ILE A 209 5.14 5.24 9.62
C ILE A 209 6.07 4.96 8.44
N VAL A 210 5.58 5.27 7.24
CA VAL A 210 6.23 4.96 5.96
C VAL A 210 6.93 6.16 5.33
N GLY A 211 6.81 7.34 5.92
CA GLY A 211 7.42 8.56 5.39
C GLY A 211 6.98 9.79 6.18
N PHE A 212 7.31 10.95 5.63
CA PHE A 212 6.92 12.24 6.18
C PHE A 212 6.12 13.05 5.17
N LYS A 213 5.23 13.90 5.66
CA LYS A 213 4.42 14.82 4.84
C LYS A 213 4.82 16.26 5.11
N SER A 214 5.00 17.04 4.04
CA SER A 214 4.97 18.50 4.06
C SER A 214 3.79 18.96 3.19
N ALA A 215 2.88 19.75 3.76
CA ALA A 215 1.67 20.19 3.05
C ALA A 215 1.32 21.64 3.39
N HIS A 216 0.62 22.30 2.47
CA HIS A 216 -0.11 23.57 2.61
C HIS A 216 0.68 24.74 3.22
N PHE A 217 2.02 24.66 3.35
CA PHE A 217 2.81 25.76 3.88
C PHE A 217 2.78 26.95 2.91
N GLU A 218 2.38 28.13 3.40
CA GLU A 218 2.20 29.33 2.58
C GLU A 218 3.40 30.28 2.60
N GLY A 219 4.37 30.06 3.50
CA GLY A 219 5.58 30.90 3.58
C GLY A 219 6.38 30.92 2.29
N PRO A 220 7.15 31.98 2.05
CA PRO A 220 8.02 32.09 0.88
C PRO A 220 9.26 31.20 0.97
N GLU A 221 9.62 30.74 2.17
CA GLU A 221 10.80 29.90 2.42
C GLU A 221 10.49 28.41 2.20
N TRP A 222 11.52 27.63 2.07
CA TRP A 222 11.46 26.17 1.97
C TRP A 222 11.35 25.44 3.32
N THR A 223 11.12 26.13 4.42
CA THR A 223 11.24 25.63 5.79
C THR A 223 10.49 24.31 6.02
N SER A 224 9.23 24.22 5.58
CA SER A 224 8.42 23.01 5.74
C SER A 224 9.01 21.84 4.97
N VAL A 225 9.37 22.04 3.71
CA VAL A 225 9.98 21.02 2.85
C VAL A 225 11.36 20.60 3.38
N ASP A 226 12.23 21.58 3.72
CA ASP A 226 13.59 21.28 4.17
C ASP A 226 13.59 20.49 5.49
N ARG A 227 12.70 20.81 6.42
CA ARG A 227 12.55 20.07 7.68
C ARG A 227 11.95 18.68 7.48
N ALA A 228 11.01 18.53 6.57
CA ALA A 228 10.51 17.19 6.21
C ALA A 228 11.62 16.32 5.57
N LEU A 229 12.43 16.90 4.68
CA LEU A 229 13.59 16.22 4.07
C LEU A 229 14.66 15.86 5.11
N GLU A 230 14.87 16.72 6.11
CA GLU A 230 15.77 16.44 7.23
C GLU A 230 15.24 15.25 8.07
N ALA A 231 13.95 15.23 8.41
CA ALA A 231 13.31 14.10 9.09
C ALA A 231 13.45 12.81 8.26
N GLY A 232 13.19 12.90 6.95
CA GLY A 232 13.34 11.78 6.02
C GLY A 232 14.77 11.24 5.97
N LYS A 233 15.77 12.13 6.01
CA LYS A 233 17.19 11.74 6.09
C LYS A 233 17.52 11.06 7.42
N LEU A 234 17.04 11.62 8.54
CA LEU A 234 17.27 11.07 9.88
C LEU A 234 16.66 9.68 10.09
N ALA A 235 15.52 9.40 9.45
CA ALA A 235 14.81 8.13 9.57
C ALA A 235 15.03 7.18 8.38
N SER A 236 15.73 7.60 7.33
CA SER A 236 15.88 6.86 6.06
C SER A 236 14.55 6.52 5.39
N LEU A 237 13.61 7.48 5.41
CA LEU A 237 12.27 7.34 4.85
C LEU A 237 12.02 8.39 3.75
N PRO A 238 11.09 8.12 2.82
CA PRO A 238 10.68 9.09 1.81
C PRO A 238 9.90 10.26 2.41
N VAL A 239 9.82 11.33 1.63
CA VAL A 239 9.01 12.51 1.95
C VAL A 239 7.99 12.72 0.85
N MET A 240 6.72 12.83 1.21
CA MET A 240 5.66 13.25 0.32
C MET A 240 5.43 14.77 0.47
N VAL A 241 5.56 15.49 -0.63
CA VAL A 241 5.33 16.93 -0.65
C VAL A 241 4.06 17.24 -1.45
N ASP A 242 3.10 17.83 -0.75
CA ASP A 242 2.02 18.61 -1.31
C ASP A 242 2.53 20.04 -1.39
N PHE A 243 2.73 20.55 -2.60
CA PHE A 243 3.45 21.80 -2.83
C PHE A 243 2.71 23.01 -2.23
N GLY A 244 1.40 22.93 -2.05
CA GLY A 244 0.58 24.03 -1.55
C GLY A 244 0.53 25.20 -2.53
N ASN A 245 0.48 26.42 -2.00
CA ASN A 245 0.35 27.62 -2.81
C ASN A 245 1.64 27.97 -3.56
N PHE A 246 1.47 28.49 -4.78
CA PHE A 246 2.57 29.03 -5.57
C PHE A 246 3.20 30.27 -4.89
N ARG A 247 4.53 30.32 -4.87
CA ARG A 247 5.33 31.48 -4.45
C ARG A 247 6.50 31.67 -5.41
N ARG A 248 6.82 32.90 -5.77
CA ARG A 248 7.97 33.22 -6.65
C ARG A 248 9.29 32.76 -6.07
N GLU A 249 9.44 32.91 -4.76
CA GLU A 249 10.64 32.57 -4.00
C GLU A 249 10.79 31.05 -3.87
N ARG A 250 9.73 30.31 -4.12
CA ARG A 250 9.62 28.87 -3.98
C ARG A 250 8.97 28.23 -5.22
N PRO A 251 9.65 28.27 -6.37
CA PRO A 251 9.10 27.77 -7.63
C PRO A 251 9.05 26.22 -7.65
N TYR A 252 7.99 25.66 -8.18
CA TYR A 252 7.80 24.20 -8.27
C TYR A 252 8.95 23.47 -9.03
N PRO A 253 9.51 23.99 -10.14
CA PRO A 253 10.66 23.34 -10.78
C PRO A 253 11.85 23.14 -9.83
N ASP A 254 12.07 24.05 -8.88
CA ASP A 254 13.15 23.93 -7.90
C ASP A 254 12.87 22.83 -6.86
N LEU A 255 11.61 22.59 -6.52
CA LEU A 255 11.23 21.47 -5.68
C LEU A 255 11.71 20.15 -6.30
N VAL A 256 11.21 19.84 -7.50
CA VAL A 256 11.45 18.53 -8.13
C VAL A 256 12.85 18.38 -8.72
N SER A 257 13.51 19.45 -9.14
CA SER A 257 14.85 19.39 -9.73
C SER A 257 16.00 19.46 -8.74
N LYS A 258 15.81 20.17 -7.61
CA LYS A 258 16.92 20.51 -6.70
C LYS A 258 16.75 19.97 -5.27
N ARG A 259 15.50 19.77 -4.80
CA ARG A 259 15.24 19.43 -3.39
C ARG A 259 14.85 17.98 -3.19
N LEU A 260 13.86 17.47 -3.93
CA LEU A 260 13.42 16.08 -3.77
C LEU A 260 14.54 15.11 -4.14
N ARG A 261 14.74 14.13 -3.27
CA ARG A 261 15.69 13.03 -3.44
C ARG A 261 15.05 11.93 -4.29
N PRO A 262 15.82 11.01 -4.88
CA PRO A 262 15.28 9.76 -5.39
C PRO A 262 14.45 9.05 -4.29
N GLY A 263 13.22 8.67 -4.63
CA GLY A 263 12.25 8.08 -3.70
C GLY A 263 11.32 9.06 -2.99
N ASP A 264 11.62 10.37 -3.00
CA ASP A 264 10.68 11.38 -2.50
C ASP A 264 9.52 11.59 -3.50
N ILE A 265 8.35 11.94 -2.98
CA ILE A 265 7.08 11.96 -3.70
C ILE A 265 6.60 13.40 -3.86
N SER A 266 6.35 13.83 -5.10
CA SER A 266 5.55 15.00 -5.41
C SER A 266 4.13 14.55 -5.70
N THR A 267 3.21 14.78 -4.78
CA THR A 267 1.78 14.45 -4.98
C THR A 267 1.01 15.59 -5.65
N HIS A 268 -0.24 15.35 -6.03
CA HIS A 268 -1.09 16.30 -6.77
C HIS A 268 -0.50 16.72 -8.12
N MET A 269 0.14 15.77 -8.83
CA MET A 269 0.91 16.08 -10.03
C MET A 269 0.08 16.74 -11.15
N TYR A 270 -1.23 16.58 -11.16
CA TYR A 270 -2.13 17.14 -12.18
C TYR A 270 -2.96 18.32 -11.70
N ILE A 271 -2.55 18.99 -10.64
CA ILE A 271 -3.21 20.21 -10.17
C ILE A 271 -2.93 21.38 -11.13
N ASP A 272 -3.87 22.30 -11.27
CA ASP A 272 -3.86 23.33 -12.30
C ASP A 272 -2.73 24.37 -12.19
N PHE A 273 -2.21 24.62 -10.97
CA PHE A 273 -1.16 25.62 -10.76
C PHE A 273 0.28 25.06 -10.87
N ILE A 274 0.48 23.74 -11.01
CA ILE A 274 1.80 23.18 -11.32
C ILE A 274 2.13 23.49 -12.79
N PRO A 275 3.31 24.08 -13.08
CA PRO A 275 3.70 24.38 -14.46
C PRO A 275 4.13 23.11 -15.21
N MET A 276 3.18 22.23 -15.47
CA MET A 276 3.40 20.95 -16.15
C MET A 276 3.63 21.15 -17.64
N LEU A 277 2.83 21.99 -18.27
CA LEU A 277 2.89 22.23 -19.72
C LEU A 277 3.57 23.57 -20.02
N ASP A 278 4.31 23.64 -21.11
CA ASP A 278 4.82 24.87 -21.68
C ASP A 278 3.72 25.63 -22.49
N ALA A 279 4.06 26.78 -23.05
CA ALA A 279 3.12 27.60 -23.81
C ALA A 279 2.61 26.91 -25.11
N ASN A 280 3.28 25.85 -25.57
CA ASN A 280 2.91 25.07 -26.75
C ASN A 280 2.13 23.79 -26.37
N GLY A 281 1.86 23.56 -25.06
CA GLY A 281 1.19 22.38 -24.56
C GLY A 281 2.08 21.15 -24.42
N HIS A 282 3.41 21.29 -24.51
CA HIS A 282 4.34 20.20 -24.25
C HIS A 282 4.66 20.08 -22.77
N VAL A 283 4.80 18.85 -22.29
CA VAL A 283 5.26 18.59 -20.92
C VAL A 283 6.68 19.13 -20.77
N ASN A 284 6.90 19.94 -19.74
CA ASN A 284 8.21 20.53 -19.45
C ASN A 284 9.26 19.44 -19.18
N SER A 285 10.43 19.56 -19.78
CA SER A 285 11.51 18.55 -19.73
C SER A 285 12.00 18.27 -18.29
N TYR A 286 11.99 19.28 -17.42
CA TYR A 286 12.45 19.12 -16.03
C TYR A 286 11.65 18.06 -15.25
N LEU A 287 10.39 17.79 -15.66
CA LEU A 287 9.55 16.76 -15.03
C LEU A 287 10.05 15.35 -15.39
N PHE A 288 10.32 15.10 -16.67
CA PHE A 288 10.91 13.84 -17.12
C PHE A 288 12.30 13.61 -16.50
N GLU A 289 13.11 14.67 -16.41
CA GLU A 289 14.43 14.60 -15.79
C GLU A 289 14.33 14.28 -14.29
N ALA A 290 13.38 14.88 -13.58
CA ALA A 290 13.13 14.59 -12.18
C ALA A 290 12.64 13.14 -11.98
N GLN A 291 11.70 12.68 -12.80
CA GLN A 291 11.21 11.30 -12.76
C GLN A 291 12.32 10.29 -13.07
N LYS A 292 13.15 10.55 -14.08
CA LYS A 292 14.33 9.74 -14.41
C LYS A 292 15.35 9.69 -13.28
N ARG A 293 15.48 10.77 -12.51
CA ARG A 293 16.35 10.84 -11.32
C ARG A 293 15.79 10.06 -10.15
N GLY A 294 14.54 9.60 -10.22
CA GLY A 294 13.85 8.80 -9.20
C GLY A 294 12.90 9.59 -8.29
N VAL A 295 12.57 10.84 -8.64
CA VAL A 295 11.47 11.55 -8.00
C VAL A 295 10.16 10.88 -8.42
N ILE A 296 9.31 10.60 -7.45
CA ILE A 296 8.02 9.95 -7.65
C ILE A 296 6.95 11.03 -7.88
N PHE A 297 6.12 10.82 -8.88
CA PHE A 297 4.98 11.67 -9.17
C PHE A 297 3.69 10.90 -8.90
N ASP A 298 2.97 11.33 -7.88
CA ASP A 298 1.75 10.71 -7.40
C ASP A 298 0.52 11.52 -7.81
N VAL A 299 -0.56 10.82 -8.14
CA VAL A 299 -1.81 11.47 -8.61
C VAL A 299 -2.42 12.34 -7.53
N GLY A 300 -2.67 11.78 -6.33
CA GLY A 300 -3.32 12.51 -5.23
C GLY A 300 -4.55 13.27 -5.74
N HIS A 301 -5.55 12.57 -6.32
CA HIS A 301 -6.62 13.20 -7.11
C HIS A 301 -7.33 14.35 -6.38
N GLY A 302 -7.70 14.13 -5.12
CA GLY A 302 -8.34 15.14 -4.28
C GLY A 302 -9.67 15.70 -4.79
N GLY A 303 -10.18 16.64 -4.03
CA GLY A 303 -11.33 17.45 -4.45
C GLY A 303 -10.97 18.62 -5.36
N GLY A 304 -9.70 19.09 -5.27
CA GLY A 304 -9.19 20.26 -5.99
C GLY A 304 -7.94 20.04 -6.83
N SER A 305 -7.39 18.81 -6.90
CA SER A 305 -5.99 18.60 -7.30
C SER A 305 -5.80 17.77 -8.58
N PHE A 306 -6.84 17.63 -9.39
CA PHE A 306 -6.77 16.88 -10.65
C PHE A 306 -7.59 17.59 -11.74
N VAL A 307 -6.94 17.97 -12.84
CA VAL A 307 -7.62 18.61 -13.97
C VAL A 307 -7.27 17.94 -15.30
N PHE A 308 -8.27 17.71 -16.14
CA PHE A 308 -8.08 17.03 -17.42
C PHE A 308 -7.20 17.80 -18.41
N ASN A 309 -7.19 19.13 -18.34
CA ASN A 309 -6.33 19.95 -19.20
C ASN A 309 -4.82 19.79 -18.89
N GLN A 310 -4.47 19.23 -17.75
CA GLN A 310 -3.09 18.79 -17.40
C GLN A 310 -2.91 17.30 -17.65
N ALA A 311 -3.82 16.46 -17.14
CA ALA A 311 -3.67 15.01 -17.17
C ALA A 311 -3.71 14.42 -18.59
N VAL A 312 -4.64 14.91 -19.44
CA VAL A 312 -4.78 14.39 -20.81
C VAL A 312 -3.51 14.58 -21.65
N PRO A 313 -3.00 15.82 -21.82
CA PRO A 313 -1.79 16.02 -22.61
C PRO A 313 -0.54 15.40 -21.99
N ALA A 314 -0.46 15.31 -20.65
CA ALA A 314 0.66 14.67 -19.98
C ALA A 314 0.72 13.16 -20.26
N VAL A 315 -0.41 12.46 -20.11
CA VAL A 315 -0.51 11.02 -20.39
C VAL A 315 -0.25 10.73 -21.87
N GLN A 316 -0.81 11.55 -22.78
CA GLN A 316 -0.59 11.41 -24.23
C GLN A 316 0.87 11.61 -24.65
N GLN A 317 1.64 12.40 -23.91
CA GLN A 317 3.06 12.63 -24.13
C GLN A 317 3.96 11.64 -23.35
N GLY A 318 3.38 10.67 -22.64
CA GLY A 318 4.12 9.64 -21.93
C GLY A 318 4.61 10.06 -20.54
N PHE A 319 4.20 11.22 -20.03
CA PHE A 319 4.46 11.59 -18.63
C PHE A 319 3.38 10.96 -17.74
N LEU A 320 3.62 9.72 -17.35
CA LEU A 320 2.69 8.90 -16.56
C LEU A 320 2.97 9.04 -15.06
N PRO A 321 1.93 8.93 -14.20
CA PRO A 321 2.12 8.92 -12.76
C PRO A 321 2.90 7.66 -12.33
N ASN A 322 3.67 7.73 -11.26
CA ASN A 322 4.27 6.55 -10.64
C ASN A 322 3.21 5.78 -9.84
N SER A 323 2.37 6.48 -9.08
CA SER A 323 1.25 5.91 -8.33
C SER A 323 -0.06 6.62 -8.64
N ILE A 324 -1.16 5.86 -8.57
CA ILE A 324 -2.54 6.36 -8.64
C ILE A 324 -3.08 6.31 -7.21
N SER A 325 -3.39 7.47 -6.65
CA SER A 325 -3.91 7.65 -5.31
C SER A 325 -5.10 8.61 -5.29
N THR A 326 -5.86 8.63 -4.22
CA THR A 326 -7.17 9.29 -4.20
C THR A 326 -7.17 10.63 -3.49
N ASP A 327 -6.30 10.87 -2.51
CA ASP A 327 -6.49 11.92 -1.52
C ASP A 327 -7.90 11.80 -0.87
N LEU A 328 -8.19 10.59 -0.37
CA LEU A 328 -9.50 10.24 0.20
C LEU A 328 -9.80 11.09 1.43
N HIS A 329 -10.80 11.93 1.31
CA HIS A 329 -11.42 12.68 2.39
C HIS A 329 -12.85 13.06 2.00
N ILE A 330 -13.65 13.64 2.92
CA ILE A 330 -15.06 13.97 2.67
C ILE A 330 -15.23 14.85 1.43
N GLY A 331 -14.39 15.88 1.28
CA GLY A 331 -14.46 16.80 0.15
C GLY A 331 -14.19 16.12 -1.19
N SER A 332 -13.15 15.29 -1.27
CA SER A 332 -12.76 14.59 -2.50
C SER A 332 -13.79 13.54 -2.95
N MET A 333 -14.37 12.80 -2.00
CA MET A 333 -15.43 11.81 -2.27
C MET A 333 -16.66 12.42 -2.92
N ASN A 334 -17.03 13.63 -2.50
CA ASN A 334 -18.19 14.35 -2.99
C ASN A 334 -17.90 15.20 -4.25
N ALA A 335 -16.62 15.35 -4.60
CA ALA A 335 -16.15 16.04 -5.80
C ALA A 335 -15.89 15.08 -6.97
N GLY A 336 -14.92 15.37 -7.82
CA GLY A 336 -14.56 14.57 -9.01
C GLY A 336 -13.89 13.24 -8.71
N MET A 337 -13.25 13.05 -7.56
CA MET A 337 -12.49 11.86 -7.20
C MET A 337 -13.38 10.62 -7.09
N LYS A 338 -14.44 10.67 -6.30
CA LYS A 338 -15.40 9.60 -5.98
C LYS A 338 -14.78 8.48 -5.14
N ASP A 339 -13.98 7.60 -5.75
CA ASP A 339 -13.29 6.47 -5.13
C ASP A 339 -12.09 6.02 -6.00
N MET A 340 -11.32 5.05 -5.51
CA MET A 340 -10.13 4.53 -6.19
C MET A 340 -10.47 3.95 -7.58
N THR A 341 -11.55 3.18 -7.70
CA THR A 341 -11.92 2.59 -9.01
C THR A 341 -12.36 3.64 -10.02
N ASN A 342 -12.93 4.76 -9.57
CA ASN A 342 -13.24 5.90 -10.44
C ASN A 342 -11.96 6.58 -10.94
N VAL A 343 -10.97 6.82 -10.05
CA VAL A 343 -9.68 7.40 -10.45
C VAL A 343 -8.96 6.47 -11.45
N MET A 344 -8.87 5.18 -11.16
CA MET A 344 -8.29 4.18 -12.07
C MET A 344 -9.00 4.17 -13.43
N SER A 345 -10.33 4.27 -13.44
CA SER A 345 -11.13 4.30 -14.67
C SER A 345 -10.80 5.52 -15.55
N LYS A 346 -10.48 6.67 -14.94
CA LYS A 346 -10.03 7.84 -15.70
C LYS A 346 -8.76 7.53 -16.49
N PHE A 347 -7.75 6.95 -15.86
CA PHE A 347 -6.49 6.60 -16.51
C PHE A 347 -6.65 5.52 -17.59
N ALA A 348 -7.51 4.53 -17.37
CA ALA A 348 -7.86 3.54 -18.39
C ALA A 348 -8.50 4.20 -19.63
N ASN A 349 -9.35 5.22 -19.45
CA ASN A 349 -9.95 5.98 -20.55
C ASN A 349 -9.02 7.06 -21.14
N LEU A 350 -7.95 7.42 -20.44
CA LEU A 350 -6.86 8.26 -20.98
C LEU A 350 -5.88 7.46 -21.86
N GLY A 351 -6.06 6.14 -21.98
CA GLY A 351 -5.27 5.27 -22.84
C GLY A 351 -4.18 4.46 -22.16
N MET A 352 -4.12 4.49 -20.84
CA MET A 352 -3.22 3.56 -20.10
C MET A 352 -3.77 2.14 -20.17
N SER A 353 -2.89 1.16 -20.35
CA SER A 353 -3.28 -0.25 -20.31
C SER A 353 -3.79 -0.65 -18.92
N LEU A 354 -4.71 -1.61 -18.85
CA LEU A 354 -5.23 -2.08 -17.57
C LEU A 354 -4.13 -2.64 -16.64
N PRO A 355 -3.15 -3.43 -17.14
CA PRO A 355 -2.01 -3.85 -16.33
C PRO A 355 -1.19 -2.67 -15.77
N ASP A 356 -0.99 -1.59 -16.54
CA ASP A 356 -0.29 -0.39 -16.08
C ASP A 356 -1.07 0.34 -15.00
N VAL A 357 -2.39 0.49 -15.15
CA VAL A 357 -3.27 1.09 -14.13
C VAL A 357 -3.22 0.28 -12.84
N ILE A 358 -3.29 -1.06 -12.94
CA ILE A 358 -3.20 -1.96 -11.79
C ILE A 358 -1.82 -1.86 -11.13
N ALA A 359 -0.73 -1.86 -11.92
CA ALA A 359 0.62 -1.73 -11.37
C ALA A 359 0.79 -0.47 -10.51
N ARG A 360 0.21 0.66 -10.98
CA ARG A 360 0.27 1.97 -10.30
C ARG A 360 -0.71 2.12 -9.15
N SER A 361 -1.54 1.12 -8.94
CA SER A 361 -2.51 1.04 -7.84
C SER A 361 -2.20 -0.09 -6.86
N THR A 362 -1.15 -0.89 -7.10
CA THR A 362 -0.77 -2.05 -6.29
C THR A 362 0.73 -2.05 -6.00
N TRP A 363 1.54 -2.61 -6.92
CA TRP A 363 2.97 -2.85 -6.72
C TRP A 363 3.81 -1.58 -6.67
N GLN A 364 3.53 -0.59 -7.53
CA GLN A 364 4.31 0.66 -7.55
C GLN A 364 4.17 1.42 -6.22
N PRO A 365 2.95 1.76 -5.75
CA PRO A 365 2.80 2.44 -4.46
C PRO A 365 3.34 1.62 -3.28
N ALA A 366 3.25 0.29 -3.30
CA ALA A 366 3.86 -0.56 -2.27
C ALA A 366 5.39 -0.37 -2.20
N LYS A 367 6.07 -0.31 -3.35
CA LYS A 367 7.51 0.00 -3.40
C LYS A 367 7.84 1.41 -2.91
N GLU A 368 7.01 2.39 -3.29
CA GLU A 368 7.22 3.79 -2.95
C GLU A 368 7.19 4.04 -1.43
N ILE A 369 6.46 3.20 -0.71
CA ILE A 369 6.38 3.24 0.75
C ILE A 369 7.24 2.16 1.44
N HIS A 370 8.14 1.49 0.71
CA HIS A 370 9.05 0.43 1.20
C HIS A 370 8.32 -0.77 1.85
N HIS A 371 7.14 -1.10 1.31
CA HIS A 371 6.33 -2.27 1.71
C HIS A 371 6.16 -3.25 0.56
N GLU A 372 7.28 -3.80 0.06
CA GLU A 372 7.30 -4.78 -1.02
C GLU A 372 6.66 -6.14 -0.66
N ASP A 373 6.26 -6.32 0.57
CA ASP A 373 5.39 -7.41 1.05
C ASP A 373 3.93 -7.25 0.61
N LEU A 374 3.55 -6.04 0.17
CA LEU A 374 2.23 -5.67 -0.31
C LEU A 374 2.18 -5.61 -1.86
N GLY A 375 0.97 -5.42 -2.38
CA GLY A 375 0.74 -5.13 -3.80
C GLY A 375 1.12 -6.27 -4.75
N SER A 376 1.11 -7.53 -4.29
CA SER A 376 1.33 -8.72 -5.12
C SER A 376 0.53 -9.92 -4.63
N LEU A 377 0.35 -10.91 -5.52
CA LEU A 377 -0.24 -12.20 -5.21
C LEU A 377 0.83 -13.30 -5.04
N SER A 378 2.02 -12.92 -4.61
CA SER A 378 3.11 -13.87 -4.38
C SER A 378 2.73 -14.90 -3.32
N VAL A 379 3.11 -16.16 -3.53
CA VAL A 379 2.94 -17.21 -2.52
C VAL A 379 3.63 -16.80 -1.22
N GLY A 380 2.93 -16.92 -0.09
CA GLY A 380 3.35 -16.47 1.23
C GLY A 380 2.96 -15.04 1.61
N SER A 381 2.52 -14.20 0.66
CA SER A 381 1.97 -12.88 0.96
C SER A 381 0.62 -12.96 1.65
N ASP A 382 0.23 -11.90 2.36
CA ASP A 382 -1.14 -11.76 2.87
C ASP A 382 -2.14 -11.85 1.71
N ALA A 383 -3.24 -12.57 1.92
CA ALA A 383 -4.29 -12.69 0.92
C ALA A 383 -5.16 -11.42 0.88
N ASP A 384 -4.54 -10.31 0.48
CA ASP A 384 -5.17 -9.03 0.18
C ASP A 384 -5.45 -8.98 -1.32
N ILE A 385 -6.72 -9.15 -1.69
CA ILE A 385 -7.12 -9.41 -3.08
C ILE A 385 -8.26 -8.49 -3.48
N ALA A 386 -8.13 -7.90 -4.66
CA ALA A 386 -9.17 -7.14 -5.34
C ALA A 386 -9.73 -7.96 -6.52
N VAL A 387 -11.06 -8.00 -6.63
CA VAL A 387 -11.74 -8.59 -7.79
C VAL A 387 -12.57 -7.51 -8.46
N LEU A 388 -12.33 -7.33 -9.75
CA LEU A 388 -12.91 -6.26 -10.54
C LEU A 388 -13.79 -6.80 -11.66
N ARG A 389 -14.78 -5.99 -12.02
CA ARG A 389 -15.47 -6.06 -13.29
C ARG A 389 -15.13 -4.84 -14.13
N VAL A 390 -14.90 -5.03 -15.42
CA VAL A 390 -14.84 -3.95 -16.39
C VAL A 390 -16.21 -3.82 -17.03
N GLU A 391 -16.88 -2.72 -16.77
CA GLU A 391 -18.14 -2.38 -17.45
C GLU A 391 -17.83 -1.59 -18.72
N HIS A 392 -18.48 -1.93 -19.82
CA HIS A 392 -18.40 -1.22 -21.09
C HIS A 392 -19.70 -0.48 -21.37
N GLY A 393 -19.59 0.77 -21.80
CA GLY A 393 -20.76 1.64 -22.03
C GLY A 393 -20.36 3.10 -22.22
N GLN A 394 -21.30 3.99 -21.96
CA GLN A 394 -21.04 5.44 -21.98
C GLN A 394 -20.99 5.94 -20.53
N PHE A 395 -19.83 6.45 -20.14
CA PHE A 395 -19.60 6.96 -18.79
C PHE A 395 -19.09 8.41 -18.86
N GLY A 396 -19.43 9.21 -17.86
CA GLY A 396 -18.87 10.54 -17.67
C GLY A 396 -17.96 10.56 -16.45
N PHE A 397 -16.75 11.08 -16.61
CA PHE A 397 -15.79 11.29 -15.54
C PHE A 397 -15.60 12.78 -15.31
N VAL A 398 -15.52 13.21 -14.06
CA VAL A 398 -15.45 14.62 -13.69
C VAL A 398 -14.10 14.89 -13.02
N ASP A 399 -13.48 16.01 -13.39
CA ASP A 399 -12.28 16.51 -12.73
C ASP A 399 -12.59 17.44 -11.54
N SER A 400 -11.57 18.02 -10.95
CA SER A 400 -11.70 18.90 -9.78
C SER A 400 -12.29 20.28 -10.09
N LEU A 401 -12.27 20.72 -11.33
CA LEU A 401 -12.82 22.00 -11.76
C LEU A 401 -14.19 21.87 -12.43
N GLY A 402 -14.77 20.65 -12.44
CA GLY A 402 -16.08 20.38 -13.05
C GLY A 402 -16.01 20.06 -14.55
N GLY A 403 -14.80 19.93 -15.11
CA GLY A 403 -14.60 19.42 -16.46
C GLY A 403 -15.08 17.96 -16.57
N ARG A 404 -15.78 17.62 -17.67
CA ARG A 404 -16.25 16.26 -17.92
C ARG A 404 -15.48 15.62 -19.08
N MET A 405 -15.02 14.41 -18.88
CA MET A 405 -14.47 13.53 -19.90
C MET A 405 -15.42 12.37 -20.12
N ASP A 406 -15.73 12.06 -21.40
CA ASP A 406 -16.47 10.86 -21.75
C ASP A 406 -15.53 9.65 -21.80
N GLY A 407 -16.02 8.51 -21.36
CA GLY A 407 -15.29 7.25 -21.37
C GLY A 407 -16.17 6.08 -21.78
N SER A 408 -15.53 5.01 -22.25
CA SER A 408 -16.18 3.79 -22.76
C SER A 408 -16.08 2.61 -21.80
N GLN A 409 -15.30 2.73 -20.72
CA GLN A 409 -15.10 1.66 -19.73
C GLN A 409 -15.05 2.21 -18.30
N LYS A 410 -15.50 1.38 -17.38
CA LYS A 410 -15.51 1.69 -15.95
C LYS A 410 -15.12 0.47 -15.13
N LEU A 411 -14.19 0.63 -14.21
CA LEU A 411 -13.82 -0.40 -13.24
C LEU A 411 -14.81 -0.38 -12.07
N VAL A 412 -15.27 -1.55 -11.70
CA VAL A 412 -16.19 -1.75 -10.56
C VAL A 412 -15.59 -2.77 -9.62
N CYS A 413 -15.50 -2.45 -8.35
CA CYS A 413 -15.07 -3.39 -7.32
C CYS A 413 -16.18 -4.39 -7.03
N GLU A 414 -15.95 -5.66 -7.40
CA GLU A 414 -16.90 -6.75 -7.21
C GLU A 414 -16.73 -7.42 -5.86
N LEU A 415 -15.47 -7.74 -5.51
CA LEU A 415 -15.14 -8.45 -4.28
C LEU A 415 -13.82 -7.92 -3.72
N THR A 416 -13.73 -7.80 -2.41
CA THR A 416 -12.47 -7.49 -1.72
C THR A 416 -12.20 -8.51 -0.64
N LEU A 417 -11.01 -9.09 -0.67
CA LEU A 417 -10.47 -9.88 0.43
C LEU A 417 -9.38 -9.08 1.14
N ARG A 418 -9.45 -9.07 2.46
CA ARG A 418 -8.41 -8.52 3.33
C ARG A 418 -8.01 -9.60 4.32
N ASP A 419 -6.73 -9.94 4.34
CA ASP A 419 -6.21 -10.99 5.22
C ASP A 419 -7.00 -12.32 5.03
N GLY A 420 -7.18 -12.73 3.76
CA GLY A 420 -7.90 -13.96 3.37
C GLY A 420 -9.41 -13.96 3.61
N LYS A 421 -9.97 -12.88 4.15
CA LYS A 421 -11.39 -12.78 4.47
C LYS A 421 -12.12 -11.87 3.50
N VAL A 422 -13.28 -12.32 3.02
CA VAL A 422 -14.18 -11.47 2.23
C VAL A 422 -14.72 -10.35 3.12
N VAL A 423 -14.33 -9.11 2.81
CA VAL A 423 -14.74 -7.89 3.54
C VAL A 423 -15.74 -7.04 2.76
N TRP A 424 -15.79 -7.20 1.44
CA TRP A 424 -16.76 -6.59 0.53
C TRP A 424 -17.17 -7.59 -0.55
N ASP A 425 -18.47 -7.63 -0.86
CA ASP A 425 -19.05 -8.52 -1.89
C ASP A 425 -20.27 -7.79 -2.46
N LEU A 426 -20.10 -7.16 -3.62
CA LEU A 426 -21.10 -6.26 -4.22
C LEU A 426 -22.34 -7.00 -4.65
N ASN A 427 -22.16 -8.15 -5.34
CA ASN A 427 -23.24 -8.90 -5.96
C ASN A 427 -23.41 -10.32 -5.37
N GLY A 428 -22.79 -10.61 -4.23
CA GLY A 428 -22.94 -11.91 -3.56
C GLY A 428 -22.17 -13.05 -4.24
N VAL A 429 -21.10 -12.75 -4.97
CA VAL A 429 -20.28 -13.75 -5.69
C VAL A 429 -19.71 -14.80 -4.73
N ALA A 430 -19.38 -14.39 -3.50
CA ALA A 430 -18.89 -15.28 -2.46
C ALA A 430 -20.00 -15.97 -1.67
N ARG A 431 -21.27 -15.86 -2.08
CA ARG A 431 -22.45 -16.36 -1.35
C ARG A 431 -23.19 -17.41 -2.18
N GLY A 432 -23.64 -18.46 -1.52
CA GLY A 432 -24.58 -19.41 -2.14
C GLY A 432 -26.01 -18.85 -2.21
N PRO A 433 -26.86 -19.45 -3.04
CA PRO A 433 -28.30 -19.10 -3.14
C PRO A 433 -28.97 -19.13 -1.77
N TRP A 434 -29.87 -18.19 -1.52
CA TRP A 434 -30.55 -18.08 -0.23
C TRP A 434 -31.41 -19.35 0.10
N GLN A 435 -31.85 -20.05 -0.92
CA GLN A 435 -32.61 -21.31 -0.78
C GLN A 435 -31.81 -22.42 -0.07
N ASN A 436 -30.47 -22.39 -0.23
CA ASN A 436 -29.57 -23.39 0.37
C ASN A 436 -29.20 -23.03 1.81
N ARG A 437 -29.67 -21.90 2.33
CA ARG A 437 -29.43 -21.51 3.73
C ARG A 437 -30.30 -22.34 4.67
N THR A 438 -29.73 -22.65 5.84
CA THR A 438 -30.55 -23.27 6.93
C THR A 438 -31.75 -22.40 7.23
N LYS A 439 -32.88 -23.05 7.48
CA LYS A 439 -34.10 -22.34 7.90
C LYS A 439 -33.77 -21.45 9.10
N TYR A 440 -34.24 -20.21 9.04
CA TYR A 440 -34.14 -19.31 10.18
C TYR A 440 -34.90 -19.95 11.36
N VAL A 441 -34.17 -20.19 12.44
CA VAL A 441 -34.74 -20.64 13.71
C VAL A 441 -34.71 -19.45 14.65
N VAL A 442 -35.86 -19.04 15.12
CA VAL A 442 -35.93 -17.99 16.17
C VAL A 442 -35.26 -18.54 17.43
N ASP A 443 -34.29 -17.84 17.98
CA ASP A 443 -33.70 -18.19 19.28
C ASP A 443 -34.86 -18.27 20.31
N PRO A 444 -35.04 -19.39 21.02
CA PRO A 444 -36.11 -19.53 22.03
C PRO A 444 -36.11 -18.42 23.07
N LYS A 445 -34.98 -17.77 23.32
CA LYS A 445 -34.87 -16.60 24.22
C LYS A 445 -35.68 -15.39 23.74
N TRP A 446 -35.99 -15.32 22.44
CA TRP A 446 -36.74 -14.21 21.83
C TRP A 446 -38.21 -14.55 21.56
N ASP A 447 -38.61 -15.78 21.78
CA ASP A 447 -39.95 -16.26 21.45
C ASP A 447 -41.06 -15.51 22.21
N GLY A 448 -40.78 -15.03 23.42
CA GLY A 448 -41.68 -14.20 24.22
C GLY A 448 -41.66 -12.71 23.92
N LEU A 449 -40.73 -12.22 23.05
CA LEU A 449 -40.55 -10.80 22.77
C LEU A 449 -41.10 -10.39 21.39
N LEU A 450 -41.46 -11.38 20.56
CA LEU A 450 -42.07 -11.11 19.26
C LEU A 450 -43.60 -11.05 19.40
N PRO A 451 -44.28 -10.07 18.77
CA PRO A 451 -45.73 -10.05 18.77
C PRO A 451 -46.25 -11.36 18.14
N PRO A 452 -47.35 -11.89 18.61
CA PRO A 452 -47.98 -13.09 18.03
C PRO A 452 -48.21 -12.85 16.54
N ARG A 453 -47.76 -13.78 15.71
CA ARG A 453 -48.02 -13.74 14.27
C ARG A 453 -49.53 -13.75 14.04
N ARG A 454 -50.07 -12.70 13.43
CA ARG A 454 -51.47 -12.62 13.01
C ARG A 454 -51.74 -13.55 11.82
#